data_a6be64d28f68275e9b584ae6ff9f699c
#
_entry.id   a6be64d28f68275e9b584ae6ff9f699c
#
_cell.length_a   1.000
_cell.length_b   1.000
_cell.length_c   1.000
_cell.angle_alpha   90.00
_cell.angle_beta   90.00
_cell.angle_gamma   90.00
#
_symmetry.space_group_name_H-M   'P 1'
#
loop_
_entity.id
_entity.type
_entity.pdbx_description
1 polymer ?
#
loop_
_entity_poly.entity_id
_entity_poly.type
_entity_poly.pdbx_seq_one_letter_code
_entity_poly.pdbx_strand_id
1 'polypeptide(L)'
;MSRNIDRLIDYIASKGIEVSIITNGYYLDDSFIEIHKNQISTIGISVDSLDYDTNVSIGRCFKANTLSKEQLIHICNSIKKAGIKLKINTCLSKLNIDEDFNSFINEIKPDRYKILQMHCDDNDNRNKNNMVNKEEAKAFLSKIKSDNIYESSDEMKNSYIIIDSQGNISTNNAHISNISIFDYDLEEAINLLNIDYANYIKRYI
;
A
#
# COMPACT_ATOMS: atom_id res chain seq x y z
N MET A 1 9.03 4.12 -12.73
CA MET A 1 8.81 5.27 -11.84
C MET A 1 8.33 6.46 -12.67
N SER A 2 7.50 7.35 -12.13
CA SER A 2 7.09 8.56 -12.86
C SER A 2 8.30 9.46 -13.10
N ARG A 3 8.42 10.06 -14.30
CA ARG A 3 9.54 10.97 -14.64
C ARG A 3 9.62 12.24 -13.76
N ASN A 4 8.56 12.51 -13.00
CA ASN A 4 8.43 13.73 -12.16
C ASN A 4 8.41 13.41 -10.66
N ILE A 5 8.67 12.15 -10.26
CA ILE A 5 8.52 11.76 -8.85
C ILE A 5 9.50 12.53 -7.95
N ASP A 6 10.73 12.71 -8.39
CA ASP A 6 11.75 13.44 -7.63
C ASP A 6 11.32 14.89 -7.36
N ARG A 7 10.84 15.59 -8.42
CA ARG A 7 10.33 16.96 -8.28
C ARG A 7 9.13 17.08 -7.36
N LEU A 8 8.27 16.05 -7.36
CA LEU A 8 7.10 16.01 -6.46
C LEU A 8 7.53 15.83 -5.02
N ILE A 9 8.46 14.90 -4.75
CA ILE A 9 9.03 14.68 -3.41
C ILE A 9 9.70 15.97 -2.91
N ASP A 10 10.57 16.56 -3.72
CA ASP A 10 11.26 17.81 -3.38
C ASP A 10 10.26 18.93 -3.02
N TYR A 11 9.22 19.07 -3.83
CA TYR A 11 8.21 20.11 -3.62
C TYR A 11 7.43 19.88 -2.31
N ILE A 12 6.93 18.66 -2.08
CA ILE A 12 6.16 18.31 -0.88
C ILE A 12 7.03 18.51 0.38
N ALA A 13 8.26 17.97 0.35
CA ALA A 13 9.20 18.09 1.46
C ALA A 13 9.57 19.56 1.74
N SER A 14 9.73 20.40 0.69
CA SER A 14 9.99 21.84 0.84
C SER A 14 8.87 22.60 1.54
N LYS A 15 7.65 22.04 1.56
CA LYS A 15 6.49 22.59 2.30
C LYS A 15 6.39 22.08 3.74
N GLY A 16 7.35 21.27 4.21
CA GLY A 16 7.30 20.65 5.52
C GLY A 16 6.25 19.55 5.66
N ILE A 17 5.74 19.01 4.54
CA ILE A 17 4.75 17.95 4.53
C ILE A 17 5.48 16.61 4.51
N GLU A 18 5.05 15.69 5.38
CA GLU A 18 5.62 14.35 5.46
C GLU A 18 5.32 13.54 4.18
N VAL A 19 6.38 12.94 3.60
CA VAL A 19 6.27 12.11 2.40
C VAL A 19 6.32 10.65 2.78
N SER A 20 5.29 9.90 2.39
CA SER A 20 5.25 8.43 2.46
C SER A 20 4.98 7.85 1.08
N ILE A 21 5.74 6.82 0.70
CA ILE A 21 5.61 6.16 -0.61
C ILE A 21 5.18 4.73 -0.39
N ILE A 22 4.18 4.27 -1.16
CA ILE A 22 3.81 2.85 -1.28
C ILE A 22 4.12 2.40 -2.70
N THR A 23 4.88 1.32 -2.83
CA THR A 23 5.34 0.80 -4.12
C THR A 23 5.41 -0.72 -4.14
N ASN A 24 5.43 -1.33 -5.33
CA ASN A 24 5.76 -2.75 -5.48
C ASN A 24 7.28 -3.01 -5.43
N GLY A 25 8.11 -1.96 -5.32
CA GLY A 25 9.55 -2.07 -5.21
C GLY A 25 10.30 -2.29 -6.53
N TYR A 26 9.64 -2.59 -7.64
CA TYR A 26 10.30 -3.04 -8.88
C TYR A 26 11.31 -2.03 -9.46
N TYR A 27 11.06 -0.74 -9.31
CA TYR A 27 11.94 0.35 -9.76
C TYR A 27 12.62 1.09 -8.60
N LEU A 28 12.54 0.54 -7.39
CA LEU A 28 13.18 1.15 -6.24
C LEU A 28 14.62 0.62 -6.13
N ASP A 29 15.56 1.50 -6.34
CA ASP A 29 16.98 1.19 -6.24
C ASP A 29 17.66 1.97 -5.10
N ASP A 30 18.90 1.57 -4.78
CA ASP A 30 19.68 2.18 -3.71
C ASP A 30 19.97 3.67 -3.98
N SER A 31 20.08 4.06 -5.26
CA SER A 31 20.32 5.46 -5.63
C SER A 31 19.13 6.35 -5.29
N PHE A 32 17.92 5.91 -5.63
CA PHE A 32 16.70 6.63 -5.28
C PHE A 32 16.53 6.76 -3.77
N ILE A 33 16.76 5.66 -3.04
CA ILE A 33 16.67 5.64 -1.58
C ILE A 33 17.65 6.64 -0.95
N GLU A 34 18.92 6.63 -1.41
CA GLU A 34 19.95 7.50 -0.87
C GLU A 34 19.69 8.98 -1.18
N ILE A 35 19.22 9.32 -2.39
CA ILE A 35 18.89 10.69 -2.79
C ILE A 35 17.77 11.26 -1.88
N HIS A 36 16.74 10.45 -1.59
CA HIS A 36 15.55 10.94 -0.91
C HIS A 36 15.46 10.59 0.59
N LYS A 37 16.52 10.04 1.20
CA LYS A 37 16.51 9.56 2.58
C LYS A 37 16.15 10.62 3.63
N ASN A 38 16.38 11.90 3.35
CA ASN A 38 16.04 13.01 4.25
C ASN A 38 14.67 13.65 3.94
N GLN A 39 13.99 13.19 2.90
CA GLN A 39 12.73 13.75 2.41
C GLN A 39 11.56 12.77 2.60
N ILE A 40 11.85 11.47 2.57
CA ILE A 40 10.85 10.41 2.71
C ILE A 40 10.92 9.86 4.13
N SER A 41 9.81 9.91 4.84
CA SER A 41 9.71 9.39 6.20
C SER A 41 9.45 7.88 6.23
N THR A 42 8.70 7.38 5.25
CA THR A 42 8.26 5.98 5.19
C THR A 42 8.22 5.46 3.77
N ILE A 43 8.79 4.28 3.55
CA ILE A 43 8.58 3.52 2.31
C ILE A 43 7.85 2.22 2.65
N GLY A 44 6.67 2.05 2.05
CA GLY A 44 5.89 0.82 2.11
C GLY A 44 6.12 -0.03 0.88
N ILE A 45 6.53 -1.29 1.07
CA ILE A 45 6.64 -2.27 0.00
C ILE A 45 5.40 -3.15 0.02
N SER A 46 4.76 -3.30 -1.14
CA SER A 46 3.65 -4.22 -1.31
C SER A 46 4.18 -5.62 -1.63
N VAL A 47 3.96 -6.55 -0.71
CA VAL A 47 4.39 -7.96 -0.81
C VAL A 47 3.16 -8.84 -0.60
N ASP A 48 2.54 -9.27 -1.68
CA ASP A 48 1.34 -10.10 -1.62
C ASP A 48 1.68 -11.59 -1.66
N SER A 49 2.85 -11.96 -2.18
CA SER A 49 3.40 -13.31 -2.13
C SER A 49 4.93 -13.29 -2.23
N LEU A 50 5.57 -14.34 -1.73
CA LEU A 50 7.00 -14.63 -1.92
C LEU A 50 7.22 -15.69 -3.02
N ASP A 51 6.13 -16.29 -3.51
CA ASP A 51 6.12 -17.29 -4.57
C ASP A 51 5.92 -16.64 -5.94
N TYR A 52 6.67 -17.09 -6.95
CA TYR A 52 6.61 -16.54 -8.31
C TYR A 52 5.25 -16.74 -8.98
N ASP A 53 4.73 -17.96 -8.95
CA ASP A 53 3.50 -18.33 -9.66
C ASP A 53 2.28 -17.66 -9.02
N THR A 54 2.28 -17.56 -7.70
CA THR A 54 1.28 -16.81 -6.94
C THR A 54 1.31 -15.33 -7.28
N ASN A 55 2.49 -14.69 -7.34
CA ASN A 55 2.63 -13.30 -7.74
C ASN A 55 2.13 -13.04 -9.17
N VAL A 56 2.42 -13.95 -10.10
CA VAL A 56 1.89 -13.87 -11.48
C VAL A 56 0.37 -13.98 -11.47
N SER A 57 -0.19 -14.91 -10.71
CA SER A 57 -1.64 -15.15 -10.61
C SER A 57 -2.40 -13.98 -9.97
N ILE A 58 -1.79 -13.30 -9.00
CA ILE A 58 -2.33 -12.08 -8.35
C ILE A 58 -2.21 -10.86 -9.29
N GLY A 59 -1.33 -10.91 -10.28
CA GLY A 59 -1.00 -9.77 -11.15
C GLY A 59 0.13 -8.88 -10.60
N ARG A 60 0.89 -9.35 -9.62
CA ARG A 60 2.08 -8.69 -9.06
C ARG A 60 3.33 -8.94 -9.89
N CYS A 61 3.22 -8.77 -11.20
CA CYS A 61 4.33 -8.93 -12.14
C CYS A 61 4.42 -7.74 -13.09
N PHE A 62 5.63 -7.46 -13.56
CA PHE A 62 5.87 -6.52 -14.65
C PHE A 62 6.55 -7.26 -15.80
N LYS A 63 5.89 -7.35 -16.97
CA LYS A 63 6.37 -8.13 -18.12
C LYS A 63 6.77 -9.56 -17.74
N ALA A 64 5.92 -10.22 -16.95
CA ALA A 64 6.16 -11.56 -16.37
C ALA A 64 7.38 -11.67 -15.42
N ASN A 65 7.92 -10.54 -14.93
CA ASN A 65 8.96 -10.55 -13.91
C ASN A 65 8.36 -10.13 -12.56
N THR A 66 8.75 -10.85 -11.50
CA THR A 66 8.45 -10.53 -10.11
C THR A 66 9.76 -10.25 -9.38
N LEU A 67 9.71 -9.58 -8.23
CA LEU A 67 10.87 -9.50 -7.35
C LEU A 67 11.05 -10.83 -6.61
N SER A 68 12.28 -11.36 -6.59
CA SER A 68 12.59 -12.51 -5.76
C SER A 68 12.60 -12.13 -4.27
N LYS A 69 12.55 -13.13 -3.39
CA LYS A 69 12.65 -12.92 -1.94
C LYS A 69 13.96 -12.19 -1.58
N GLU A 70 15.08 -12.55 -2.20
CA GLU A 70 16.39 -11.94 -1.97
C GLU A 70 16.42 -10.47 -2.41
N GLN A 71 15.79 -10.14 -3.55
CA GLN A 71 15.64 -8.77 -4.00
C GLN A 71 14.78 -7.93 -3.06
N LEU A 72 13.68 -8.49 -2.55
CA LEU A 72 12.82 -7.84 -1.56
C LEU A 72 13.60 -7.59 -0.26
N ILE A 73 14.36 -8.57 0.25
CA ILE A 73 15.21 -8.42 1.44
C ILE A 73 16.26 -7.32 1.22
N HIS A 74 16.92 -7.30 0.07
CA HIS A 74 17.91 -6.26 -0.27
C HIS A 74 17.29 -4.87 -0.21
N ILE A 75 16.16 -4.65 -0.90
CA ILE A 75 15.44 -3.37 -0.92
C ILE A 75 15.04 -2.95 0.51
N CYS A 76 14.45 -3.86 1.29
CA CYS A 76 14.04 -3.59 2.67
C CYS A 76 15.22 -3.18 3.55
N ASN A 77 16.37 -3.85 3.42
CA ASN A 77 17.58 -3.52 4.16
C ASN A 77 18.15 -2.16 3.73
N SER A 78 18.12 -1.82 2.45
CA SER A 78 18.55 -0.51 1.94
C SER A 78 17.69 0.63 2.50
N ILE A 79 16.37 0.46 2.55
CA ILE A 79 15.44 1.43 3.16
C ILE A 79 15.80 1.66 4.64
N LYS A 80 15.97 0.58 5.42
CA LYS A 80 16.32 0.67 6.84
C LYS A 80 17.71 1.29 7.07
N LYS A 81 18.69 0.93 6.25
CA LYS A 81 20.05 1.49 6.31
C LYS A 81 20.05 3.01 6.06
N ALA A 82 19.15 3.49 5.21
CA ALA A 82 18.96 4.92 4.94
C ALA A 82 18.24 5.67 6.09
N GLY A 83 17.78 4.97 7.14
CA GLY A 83 17.03 5.56 8.25
C GLY A 83 15.57 5.85 7.95
N ILE A 84 15.05 5.34 6.82
CA ILE A 84 13.65 5.48 6.42
C ILE A 84 12.83 4.37 7.09
N LYS A 85 11.64 4.68 7.60
CA LYS A 85 10.74 3.67 8.17
C LYS A 85 10.28 2.69 7.09
N LEU A 86 10.42 1.41 7.37
CA LEU A 86 9.99 0.32 6.47
C LEU A 86 8.58 -0.14 6.85
N LYS A 87 7.67 -0.09 5.88
CA LYS A 87 6.35 -0.68 6.00
C LYS A 87 6.18 -1.81 4.99
N ILE A 88 5.57 -2.92 5.41
CA ILE A 88 5.14 -3.98 4.50
C ILE A 88 3.61 -3.98 4.44
N ASN A 89 3.06 -4.05 3.24
CA ASN A 89 1.64 -4.22 3.01
C ASN A 89 1.41 -5.55 2.28
N THR A 90 0.52 -6.38 2.80
CA THR A 90 0.05 -7.61 2.16
C THR A 90 -1.44 -7.53 1.93
N CYS A 91 -1.88 -7.65 0.68
CA CYS A 91 -3.28 -7.79 0.35
C CYS A 91 -3.67 -9.26 0.45
N LEU A 92 -4.47 -9.60 1.46
CA LEU A 92 -4.91 -10.96 1.73
C LEU A 92 -6.06 -11.36 0.80
N SER A 93 -5.84 -12.43 0.04
CA SER A 93 -6.78 -13.04 -0.89
C SER A 93 -6.75 -14.57 -0.76
N LYS A 94 -7.65 -15.28 -1.42
CA LYS A 94 -7.60 -16.75 -1.46
C LYS A 94 -6.37 -17.30 -2.18
N LEU A 95 -5.69 -16.50 -2.98
CA LEU A 95 -4.51 -16.92 -3.72
C LEU A 95 -3.25 -17.02 -2.84
N ASN A 96 -3.22 -16.28 -1.72
CA ASN A 96 -2.07 -16.25 -0.79
C ASN A 96 -2.43 -16.60 0.66
N ILE A 97 -3.63 -17.08 0.93
CA ILE A 97 -4.13 -17.34 2.30
C ILE A 97 -3.35 -18.46 3.02
N ASP A 98 -2.72 -19.36 2.28
CA ASP A 98 -1.94 -20.46 2.84
C ASP A 98 -0.44 -20.18 2.92
N GLU A 99 -0.01 -18.97 2.50
CA GLU A 99 1.39 -18.59 2.49
C GLU A 99 1.91 -18.23 3.89
N ASP A 100 3.13 -18.61 4.22
CA ASP A 100 3.81 -18.28 5.48
C ASP A 100 4.78 -17.11 5.28
N PHE A 101 4.40 -15.93 5.76
CA PHE A 101 5.24 -14.74 5.75
C PHE A 101 6.17 -14.62 6.96
N ASN A 102 6.05 -15.48 7.98
CA ASN A 102 6.74 -15.28 9.26
C ASN A 102 8.26 -15.23 9.10
N SER A 103 8.85 -16.13 8.30
CA SER A 103 10.31 -16.13 8.11
C SER A 103 10.80 -14.83 7.47
N PHE A 104 10.10 -14.33 6.47
CA PHE A 104 10.44 -13.10 5.77
C PHE A 104 10.27 -11.89 6.70
N ILE A 105 9.14 -11.76 7.39
CA ILE A 105 8.87 -10.64 8.30
C ILE A 105 9.87 -10.62 9.47
N ASN A 106 10.22 -11.80 10.02
CA ASN A 106 11.21 -11.90 11.09
C ASN A 106 12.64 -11.53 10.64
N GLU A 107 12.97 -11.76 9.37
CA GLU A 107 14.25 -11.40 8.79
C GLU A 107 14.38 -9.90 8.58
N ILE A 108 13.39 -9.26 7.93
CA ILE A 108 13.43 -7.84 7.59
C ILE A 108 13.04 -6.92 8.74
N LYS A 109 12.23 -7.41 9.71
CA LYS A 109 11.76 -6.66 10.88
C LYS A 109 11.26 -5.26 10.49
N PRO A 110 10.13 -5.15 9.77
CA PRO A 110 9.60 -3.86 9.36
C PRO A 110 9.12 -3.07 10.57
N ASP A 111 9.15 -1.73 10.49
CA ASP A 111 8.56 -0.85 11.50
C ASP A 111 7.04 -1.00 11.57
N ARG A 112 6.42 -1.42 10.46
CA ARG A 112 4.97 -1.68 10.39
C ARG A 112 4.67 -2.80 9.40
N TYR A 113 3.96 -3.83 9.86
CA TYR A 113 3.39 -4.85 8.97
C TYR A 113 1.87 -4.68 8.91
N LYS A 114 1.35 -4.46 7.71
CA LYS A 114 -0.08 -4.22 7.47
C LYS A 114 -0.66 -5.28 6.55
N ILE A 115 -1.73 -5.91 7.00
CA ILE A 115 -2.49 -6.90 6.26
C ILE A 115 -3.83 -6.29 5.89
N LEU A 116 -4.11 -6.19 4.61
CA LEU A 116 -5.32 -5.60 4.05
C LEU A 116 -6.19 -6.72 3.51
N GLN A 117 -7.42 -6.85 3.98
CA GLN A 117 -8.36 -7.77 3.36
C GLN A 117 -8.65 -7.30 1.93
N MET A 118 -8.54 -8.21 0.96
CA MET A 118 -8.87 -7.88 -0.42
C MET A 118 -10.30 -7.35 -0.52
N HIS A 119 -10.41 -6.18 -1.11
CA HIS A 119 -11.69 -5.54 -1.41
C HIS A 119 -11.88 -5.52 -2.93
N CYS A 120 -13.06 -5.92 -3.38
CA CYS A 120 -13.47 -5.75 -4.77
C CYS A 120 -14.58 -4.72 -4.82
N ASP A 121 -14.50 -3.91 -5.83
CA ASP A 121 -15.57 -3.03 -6.21
C ASP A 121 -16.85 -3.81 -6.53
N ASP A 122 -18.00 -3.28 -6.15
CA ASP A 122 -19.31 -3.92 -6.38
C ASP A 122 -19.58 -4.19 -7.87
N ASN A 123 -18.96 -3.39 -8.76
CA ASN A 123 -19.07 -3.53 -10.21
C ASN A 123 -17.95 -4.35 -10.85
N ASP A 124 -16.87 -4.70 -10.11
CA ASP A 124 -15.79 -5.55 -10.62
C ASP A 124 -15.95 -6.99 -10.16
N ASN A 125 -16.54 -7.83 -11.01
CA ASN A 125 -16.74 -9.24 -10.72
C ASN A 125 -15.49 -10.12 -10.92
N ARG A 126 -14.41 -9.58 -11.52
CA ARG A 126 -13.23 -10.37 -11.93
C ARG A 126 -12.53 -11.05 -10.75
N ASN A 127 -12.50 -10.40 -9.62
CA ASN A 127 -11.74 -10.83 -8.45
C ASN A 127 -12.62 -11.26 -7.25
N LYS A 128 -13.95 -11.24 -7.38
CA LYS A 128 -14.86 -11.58 -6.27
C LYS A 128 -14.60 -12.98 -5.70
N ASN A 129 -14.25 -13.95 -6.55
CA ASN A 129 -13.94 -15.31 -6.11
C ASN A 129 -12.66 -15.43 -5.29
N ASN A 130 -11.77 -14.43 -5.36
CA ASN A 130 -10.51 -14.39 -4.62
C ASN A 130 -10.64 -13.67 -3.28
N MET A 131 -11.80 -13.09 -2.96
CA MET A 131 -12.03 -12.45 -1.65
C MET A 131 -12.06 -13.49 -0.54
N VAL A 132 -11.39 -13.18 0.56
CA VAL A 132 -11.45 -13.96 1.80
C VAL A 132 -12.62 -13.47 2.67
N ASN A 133 -13.29 -14.42 3.35
CA ASN A 133 -14.29 -14.07 4.35
C ASN A 133 -13.63 -13.77 5.71
N LYS A 134 -14.47 -13.41 6.72
CA LYS A 134 -13.97 -13.04 8.06
C LYS A 134 -13.29 -14.20 8.79
N GLU A 135 -13.82 -15.40 8.65
CA GLU A 135 -13.29 -16.62 9.25
C GLU A 135 -11.94 -17.01 8.64
N GLU A 136 -11.84 -16.97 7.31
CA GLU A 136 -10.61 -17.20 6.56
C GLU A 136 -9.54 -16.18 6.94
N ALA A 137 -9.88 -14.89 7.00
CA ALA A 137 -8.96 -13.84 7.43
C ALA A 137 -8.47 -14.07 8.87
N LYS A 138 -9.38 -14.41 9.80
CA LYS A 138 -9.04 -14.71 11.20
C LYS A 138 -8.11 -15.93 11.31
N ALA A 139 -8.34 -16.97 10.52
CA ALA A 139 -7.48 -18.14 10.48
C ALA A 139 -6.08 -17.82 9.96
N PHE A 140 -5.97 -16.97 8.93
CA PHE A 140 -4.68 -16.48 8.44
C PHE A 140 -3.94 -15.68 9.51
N LEU A 141 -4.62 -14.69 10.13
CA LEU A 141 -4.03 -13.82 11.14
C LEU A 141 -3.52 -14.60 12.35
N SER A 142 -4.19 -15.70 12.73
CA SER A 142 -3.74 -16.55 13.84
C SER A 142 -2.41 -17.25 13.60
N LYS A 143 -1.97 -17.38 12.33
CA LYS A 143 -0.66 -17.94 11.94
C LYS A 143 0.45 -16.89 11.98
N ILE A 144 0.14 -15.60 11.95
CA ILE A 144 1.13 -14.52 11.95
C ILE A 144 1.66 -14.29 13.36
N LYS A 145 2.98 -14.40 13.52
CA LYS A 145 3.68 -14.33 14.82
C LYS A 145 4.20 -12.93 15.17
N SER A 146 4.33 -12.07 14.17
CA SER A 146 4.78 -10.68 14.34
C SER A 146 3.61 -9.76 14.68
N ASP A 147 3.90 -8.63 15.31
CA ASP A 147 2.93 -7.54 15.42
C ASP A 147 2.49 -7.12 14.02
N ASN A 148 1.18 -7.00 13.86
CA ASN A 148 0.59 -6.63 12.58
C ASN A 148 -0.66 -5.77 12.81
N ILE A 149 -1.03 -5.02 11.76
CA ILE A 149 -2.27 -4.25 11.69
C ILE A 149 -3.11 -4.85 10.59
N TYR A 150 -4.27 -5.37 10.95
CA TYR A 150 -5.25 -5.86 9.99
C TYR A 150 -6.30 -4.78 9.71
N GLU A 151 -6.59 -4.58 8.44
CA GLU A 151 -7.73 -3.77 8.01
C GLU A 151 -8.68 -4.64 7.20
N SER A 152 -9.90 -4.76 7.68
CA SER A 152 -10.99 -5.42 6.97
C SER A 152 -11.46 -4.58 5.77
N SER A 153 -12.12 -5.24 4.81
CA SER A 153 -12.72 -4.54 3.68
C SER A 153 -13.76 -3.49 4.11
N ASP A 154 -14.49 -3.75 5.21
CA ASP A 154 -15.48 -2.81 5.75
C ASP A 154 -14.82 -1.56 6.35
N GLU A 155 -13.69 -1.71 7.08
CA GLU A 155 -12.94 -0.58 7.64
C GLU A 155 -12.25 0.28 6.58
N MET A 156 -11.98 -0.30 5.42
CA MET A 156 -11.38 0.44 4.30
C MET A 156 -12.39 1.33 3.56
N LYS A 157 -13.68 0.99 3.57
CA LYS A 157 -14.70 1.75 2.82
C LYS A 157 -14.75 3.21 3.25
N ASN A 158 -14.71 4.11 2.27
CA ASN A 158 -14.76 5.58 2.45
C ASN A 158 -13.74 6.15 3.44
N SER A 159 -12.65 5.47 3.69
CA SER A 159 -11.67 5.84 4.72
C SER A 159 -10.32 6.32 4.14
N TYR A 160 -10.25 6.52 2.83
CA TYR A 160 -9.12 7.16 2.14
C TYR A 160 -9.61 8.37 1.35
N ILE A 161 -8.78 9.40 1.31
CA ILE A 161 -8.90 10.50 0.37
C ILE A 161 -7.85 10.25 -0.71
N ILE A 162 -8.30 10.11 -1.95
CA ILE A 162 -7.46 9.78 -3.09
C ILE A 162 -7.55 10.92 -4.09
N ILE A 163 -6.41 11.42 -4.53
CA ILE A 163 -6.31 12.35 -5.65
C ILE A 163 -5.61 11.60 -6.79
N ASP A 164 -6.28 11.45 -7.92
CA ASP A 164 -5.74 10.76 -9.07
C ASP A 164 -4.76 11.64 -9.88
N SER A 165 -4.17 11.06 -10.92
CA SER A 165 -3.22 11.76 -11.80
C SER A 165 -3.85 12.87 -12.64
N GLN A 166 -5.17 12.99 -12.67
CA GLN A 166 -5.94 14.03 -13.37
C GLN A 166 -6.43 15.11 -12.42
N GLY A 167 -6.18 14.95 -11.10
CA GLY A 167 -6.63 15.88 -10.07
C GLY A 167 -8.05 15.63 -9.58
N ASN A 168 -8.67 14.50 -9.93
CA ASN A 168 -9.96 14.14 -9.37
C ASN A 168 -9.79 13.62 -7.95
N ILE A 169 -10.63 14.07 -7.03
CA ILE A 169 -10.62 13.65 -5.63
C ILE A 169 -11.76 12.65 -5.39
N SER A 170 -11.45 11.55 -4.71
CA SER A 170 -12.42 10.49 -4.40
C SER A 170 -12.13 9.80 -3.09
N THR A 171 -13.03 8.94 -2.64
CA THR A 171 -12.76 7.94 -1.61
C THR A 171 -12.45 6.60 -2.28
N ASN A 172 -11.91 5.65 -1.52
CA ASN A 172 -11.60 4.31 -2.03
C ASN A 172 -12.84 3.42 -2.31
N ASN A 173 -14.04 3.92 -2.17
CA ASN A 173 -15.28 3.23 -2.52
C ASN A 173 -16.06 3.94 -3.63
N ALA A 174 -15.62 5.11 -4.07
CA ALA A 174 -16.25 5.86 -5.15
C ALA A 174 -15.44 5.67 -6.43
N HIS A 175 -16.07 5.05 -7.43
CA HIS A 175 -15.55 5.10 -8.79
C HIS A 175 -15.59 6.52 -9.27
N ILE A 176 -14.48 7.02 -9.81
CA ILE A 176 -14.36 8.30 -10.53
C ILE A 176 -15.29 9.37 -9.99
N SER A 177 -14.81 10.12 -9.04
CA SER A 177 -15.47 11.35 -8.65
C SER A 177 -15.31 12.37 -9.79
N ASN A 178 -16.37 13.08 -10.11
CA ASN A 178 -16.30 14.24 -11.01
C ASN A 178 -15.88 15.53 -10.28
N ILE A 179 -15.35 15.40 -9.06
CA ILE A 179 -14.89 16.50 -8.23
C ILE A 179 -13.41 16.70 -8.50
N SER A 180 -13.03 17.82 -9.10
CA SER A 180 -11.64 18.15 -9.40
C SER A 180 -11.10 19.18 -8.42
N ILE A 181 -9.87 18.95 -7.91
CA ILE A 181 -9.15 19.95 -7.10
C ILE A 181 -8.78 21.22 -7.88
N PHE A 182 -9.01 21.25 -9.19
CA PHE A 182 -8.82 22.45 -10.02
C PHE A 182 -10.08 23.32 -10.11
N ASP A 183 -11.27 22.75 -9.78
CA ASP A 183 -12.55 23.43 -9.86
C ASP A 183 -13.08 23.87 -8.48
N TYR A 184 -12.60 23.23 -7.41
CA TYR A 184 -12.97 23.44 -6.01
C TYR A 184 -11.72 23.69 -5.17
N ASP A 185 -11.83 24.46 -4.11
CA ASP A 185 -10.77 24.40 -3.10
C ASP A 185 -10.76 23.03 -2.39
N LEU A 186 -9.65 22.70 -1.73
CA LEU A 186 -9.47 21.36 -1.17
C LEU A 186 -10.49 21.04 -0.07
N GLU A 187 -10.85 22.03 0.75
CA GLU A 187 -11.83 21.87 1.84
C GLU A 187 -13.23 21.63 1.26
N GLU A 188 -13.64 22.40 0.27
CA GLU A 188 -14.91 22.22 -0.44
C GLU A 188 -14.95 20.82 -1.10
N ALA A 189 -13.88 20.44 -1.83
CA ALA A 189 -13.78 19.15 -2.48
C ALA A 189 -13.90 17.98 -1.47
N ILE A 190 -13.24 18.07 -0.32
CA ILE A 190 -13.32 17.07 0.75
C ILE A 190 -14.72 16.99 1.35
N ASN A 191 -15.39 18.12 1.55
CA ASN A 191 -16.75 18.17 2.10
C ASN A 191 -17.81 17.54 1.18
N LEU A 192 -17.54 17.47 -0.13
CA LEU A 192 -18.39 16.77 -1.10
C LEU A 192 -18.20 15.25 -1.07
N LEU A 193 -17.15 14.74 -0.40
CA LEU A 193 -16.91 13.30 -0.28
C LEU A 193 -17.67 12.72 0.92
N ASN A 194 -18.16 11.49 0.74
CA ASN A 194 -18.74 10.72 1.84
C ASN A 194 -17.62 9.99 2.60
N ILE A 195 -16.88 10.70 3.47
CA ILE A 195 -15.75 10.16 4.21
C ILE A 195 -16.22 9.58 5.54
N ASP A 196 -15.80 8.36 5.83
CA ASP A 196 -15.84 7.79 7.18
C ASP A 196 -14.67 8.33 8.01
N TYR A 197 -14.87 9.46 8.66
CA TYR A 197 -13.83 10.12 9.45
C TYR A 197 -13.36 9.27 10.63
N ALA A 198 -14.20 8.42 11.22
CA ALA A 198 -13.81 7.56 12.33
C ALA A 198 -12.76 6.51 11.86
N ASN A 199 -13.00 5.87 10.72
CA ASN A 199 -12.05 4.94 10.13
C ASN A 199 -10.83 5.66 9.51
N TYR A 200 -11.02 6.86 8.96
CA TYR A 200 -9.91 7.68 8.46
C TYR A 200 -8.91 7.99 9.57
N ILE A 201 -9.35 8.50 10.72
CA ILE A 201 -8.49 8.88 11.85
C ILE A 201 -7.74 7.67 12.43
N LYS A 202 -8.38 6.51 12.58
CA LYS A 202 -7.73 5.27 13.08
C LYS A 202 -6.47 4.86 12.32
N ARG A 203 -6.29 5.32 11.09
CA ARG A 203 -5.12 4.99 10.27
C ARG A 203 -3.86 5.72 10.67
N TYR A 204 -4.00 6.86 11.33
CA TYR A 204 -2.92 7.78 11.65
C TYR A 204 -2.56 7.80 13.15
N ILE A 205 -3.34 7.09 13.96
CA ILE A 205 -3.09 6.83 15.38
C ILE A 205 -2.51 5.42 15.53
#